data_962a87bcfceaff96cfd5780a6aa72537
#
_entry.id   962a87bcfceaff96cfd5780a6aa72537
#
_cell.length_a   1.000
_cell.length_b   1.000
_cell.length_c   1.000
_cell.angle_alpha   90.00
_cell.angle_beta   90.00
_cell.angle_gamma   90.00
#
_symmetry.space_group_name_H-M   'P 1'
#
loop_
_entity.id
_entity.type
_entity.pdbx_description
1 polymer ?
#
loop_
_entity_poly.entity_id
_entity_poly.type
_entity_poly.pdbx_seq_one_letter_code
_entity_poly.pdbx_strand_id
1 'polypeptide(L)'
;MSKILILANSSGGLYDFRGEVLKRLVDNSYEVVVSLPDNTKVPEIEKLGCRVVSTFLNRRGVNPKEDLKLLKSYKKLIKEEKPDLVLTYTIKPNIYGGYACSRLGVPYISTITGLGSTFQWGGLKKKLIVMMYKIGLKKCNCVFFQNKF
;
A
#
# COMPACT_ATOMS: atom_id res chain seq x y z
N MET A 1 5.12 -0.95 22.03
CA MET A 1 5.74 -0.88 20.69
C MET A 1 4.69 -0.53 19.65
N SER A 2 4.94 0.51 18.89
CA SER A 2 4.01 0.89 17.83
C SER A 2 4.12 -0.03 16.64
N LYS A 3 2.99 -0.34 16.03
CA LYS A 3 2.92 -1.24 14.88
C LYS A 3 2.62 -0.43 13.62
N ILE A 4 3.42 -0.68 12.58
CA ILE A 4 3.22 -0.09 11.26
C ILE A 4 2.92 -1.19 10.26
N LEU A 5 1.80 -1.05 9.57
CA LEU A 5 1.41 -1.96 8.49
C LEU A 5 1.71 -1.30 7.16
N ILE A 6 2.40 -2.02 6.27
CA ILE A 6 2.75 -1.52 4.96
C ILE A 6 2.00 -2.32 3.91
N LEU A 7 1.28 -1.63 3.03
CA LEU A 7 0.54 -2.23 1.92
C LEU A 7 1.26 -1.89 0.63
N ALA A 8 1.74 -2.90 -0.07
CA ALA A 8 2.50 -2.74 -1.30
C ALA A 8 2.07 -3.75 -2.35
N ASN A 9 2.42 -3.50 -3.61
CA ASN A 9 2.03 -4.36 -4.72
C ASN A 9 3.17 -5.21 -5.26
N SER A 10 4.38 -5.08 -4.72
CA SER A 10 5.53 -5.83 -5.21
C SER A 10 6.61 -5.87 -4.14
N SER A 11 7.09 -7.09 -3.83
CA SER A 11 8.19 -7.24 -2.89
C SER A 11 9.50 -6.67 -3.46
N GLY A 12 9.73 -6.84 -4.75
CA GLY A 12 10.92 -6.30 -5.39
C GLY A 12 10.96 -4.79 -5.36
N GLY A 13 9.88 -4.15 -5.75
CA GLY A 13 9.79 -2.70 -5.74
C GLY A 13 9.93 -2.12 -4.33
N LEU A 14 9.27 -2.75 -3.36
CA LEU A 14 9.36 -2.30 -1.99
C LEU A 14 10.78 -2.42 -1.45
N TYR A 15 11.41 -3.57 -1.65
CA TYR A 15 12.77 -3.77 -1.15
C TYR A 15 13.77 -2.83 -1.81
N ASP A 16 13.71 -2.70 -3.14
CA ASP A 16 14.68 -1.91 -3.90
C ASP A 16 14.56 -0.42 -3.61
N PHE A 17 13.33 0.09 -3.46
CA PHE A 17 13.12 1.54 -3.31
C PHE A 17 12.87 1.97 -1.88
N ARG A 18 12.42 1.07 -1.00
CA ARG A 18 12.02 1.40 0.37
C ARG A 18 12.71 0.54 1.44
N GLY A 19 13.71 -0.26 1.06
CA GLY A 19 14.41 -1.11 2.01
C GLY A 19 15.00 -0.33 3.17
N GLU A 20 15.55 0.86 2.91
CA GLU A 20 16.09 1.72 3.95
C GLU A 20 15.00 2.21 4.92
N VAL A 21 13.83 2.54 4.40
CA VAL A 21 12.70 2.95 5.24
C VAL A 21 12.32 1.82 6.17
N LEU A 22 12.20 0.60 5.63
CA LEU A 22 11.87 -0.59 6.44
C LEU A 22 12.91 -0.81 7.53
N LYS A 23 14.18 -0.74 7.17
CA LYS A 23 15.26 -0.93 8.12
C LYS A 23 15.23 0.12 9.23
N ARG A 24 15.01 1.39 8.87
CA ARG A 24 14.96 2.46 9.87
C ARG A 24 13.78 2.30 10.81
N LEU A 25 12.64 1.86 10.31
CA LEU A 25 11.48 1.62 11.16
C LEU A 25 11.77 0.51 12.16
N VAL A 26 12.34 -0.59 11.71
CA VAL A 26 12.72 -1.69 12.59
C VAL A 26 13.79 -1.24 13.61
N ASP A 27 14.80 -0.51 13.16
CA ASP A 27 15.86 -0.02 14.03
C ASP A 27 15.34 0.95 15.10
N ASN A 28 14.23 1.64 14.82
CA ASN A 28 13.58 2.53 15.78
C ASN A 28 12.52 1.83 16.62
N SER A 29 12.54 0.50 16.67
CA SER A 29 11.72 -0.33 17.53
C SER A 29 10.24 -0.38 17.15
N TYR A 30 9.90 -0.09 15.89
CA TYR A 30 8.56 -0.32 15.38
C TYR A 30 8.40 -1.80 15.00
N GLU A 31 7.21 -2.33 15.29
CA GLU A 31 6.84 -3.62 14.71
C GLU A 31 6.33 -3.37 13.29
N VAL A 32 7.00 -3.93 12.28
CA VAL A 32 6.67 -3.68 10.88
C VAL A 32 6.08 -4.94 10.27
N VAL A 33 4.85 -4.81 9.78
CA VAL A 33 4.13 -5.88 9.06
C VAL A 33 3.94 -5.42 7.63
N VAL A 34 4.29 -6.27 6.67
CA VAL A 34 4.23 -5.93 5.25
C VAL A 34 3.28 -6.87 4.53
N SER A 35 2.31 -6.32 3.80
CA SER A 35 1.39 -7.09 2.95
C SER A 35 1.89 -7.05 1.52
N LEU A 36 2.12 -8.23 0.93
CA LEU A 36 2.67 -8.36 -0.41
C LEU A 36 1.94 -9.46 -1.19
N PRO A 37 1.78 -9.28 -2.52
CA PRO A 37 1.17 -10.31 -3.36
C PRO A 37 2.14 -11.36 -3.89
N ASP A 38 3.45 -11.11 -3.78
CA ASP A 38 4.49 -11.99 -4.29
C ASP A 38 5.55 -12.28 -3.23
N ASN A 39 6.45 -13.23 -3.50
CA ASN A 39 7.46 -13.64 -2.54
C ASN A 39 8.90 -13.45 -3.03
N THR A 40 9.11 -12.77 -4.13
CA THR A 40 10.43 -12.66 -4.78
C THR A 40 11.50 -12.10 -3.84
N LYS A 41 11.17 -11.06 -3.08
CA LYS A 41 12.11 -10.44 -2.14
C LYS A 41 11.67 -10.57 -0.68
N VAL A 42 10.72 -11.47 -0.39
CA VAL A 42 10.26 -11.68 0.97
C VAL A 42 11.38 -12.09 1.91
N PRO A 43 12.28 -13.04 1.56
CA PRO A 43 13.37 -13.37 2.46
C PRO A 43 14.25 -12.17 2.84
N GLU A 44 14.52 -11.29 1.89
CA GLU A 44 15.33 -10.08 2.14
C GLU A 44 14.61 -9.11 3.07
N ILE A 45 13.30 -8.95 2.87
CA ILE A 45 12.46 -8.08 3.72
C ILE A 45 12.39 -8.64 5.14
N GLU A 46 12.22 -9.95 5.27
CA GLU A 46 12.20 -10.59 6.58
C GLU A 46 13.53 -10.47 7.31
N LYS A 47 14.64 -10.51 6.60
CA LYS A 47 15.97 -10.29 7.19
C LYS A 47 16.13 -8.90 7.77
N LEU A 48 15.40 -7.91 7.26
CA LEU A 48 15.41 -6.57 7.84
C LEU A 48 14.67 -6.50 9.18
N GLY A 49 13.92 -7.53 9.53
CA GLY A 49 13.15 -7.59 10.77
C GLY A 49 11.65 -7.37 10.58
N CYS A 50 11.16 -7.40 9.36
CA CYS A 50 9.74 -7.24 9.05
C CYS A 50 9.03 -8.59 9.05
N ARG A 51 7.75 -8.59 9.45
CA ARG A 51 6.89 -9.76 9.28
C ARG A 51 6.08 -9.57 7.99
N VAL A 52 6.04 -10.57 7.13
CA VAL A 52 5.37 -10.47 5.84
C VAL A 52 4.11 -11.32 5.84
N VAL A 53 3.02 -10.73 5.36
CA VAL A 53 1.76 -11.45 5.13
C VAL A 53 1.45 -11.42 3.64
N SER A 54 0.86 -12.50 3.13
CA SER A 54 0.52 -12.62 1.72
C SER A 54 -0.90 -12.12 1.49
N THR A 55 -1.05 -11.22 0.53
CA THR A 55 -2.36 -10.69 0.14
C THR A 55 -2.43 -10.67 -1.39
N PHE A 56 -3.37 -11.40 -1.96
CA PHE A 56 -3.52 -11.43 -3.42
C PHE A 56 -3.90 -10.05 -3.95
N LEU A 57 -3.22 -9.64 -5.01
CA LEU A 57 -3.46 -8.37 -5.68
C LEU A 57 -3.12 -8.51 -7.16
N ASN A 58 -4.07 -8.18 -8.04
CA ASN A 58 -3.80 -8.10 -9.46
C ASN A 58 -3.22 -6.72 -9.77
N ARG A 59 -1.96 -6.69 -10.17
CA ARG A 59 -1.25 -5.43 -10.42
C ARG A 59 -1.72 -4.70 -11.67
N ARG A 60 -2.36 -5.42 -12.59
CA ARG A 60 -2.73 -4.87 -13.90
C ARG A 60 -4.24 -4.78 -14.06
N GLY A 61 -4.67 -3.68 -14.67
CA GLY A 61 -6.06 -3.50 -15.05
C GLY A 61 -6.99 -3.25 -13.86
N VAL A 62 -8.25 -3.10 -14.18
CA VAL A 62 -9.34 -2.91 -13.20
C VAL A 62 -10.28 -4.10 -13.32
N ASN A 63 -10.37 -4.89 -12.26
CA ASN A 63 -11.29 -6.01 -12.17
C ASN A 63 -12.14 -5.81 -10.91
N PRO A 64 -13.43 -5.42 -11.05
CA PRO A 64 -14.25 -5.09 -9.89
C PRO A 64 -14.35 -6.20 -8.85
N LYS A 65 -14.41 -7.47 -9.28
CA LYS A 65 -14.50 -8.60 -8.35
C LYS A 65 -13.22 -8.76 -7.55
N GLU A 66 -12.07 -8.76 -8.23
CA GLU A 66 -10.78 -8.91 -7.58
C GLU A 66 -10.46 -7.71 -6.69
N ASP A 67 -10.79 -6.52 -7.16
CA ASP A 67 -10.55 -5.29 -6.42
C ASP A 67 -11.42 -5.21 -5.16
N LEU A 68 -12.67 -5.70 -5.23
CA LEU A 68 -13.52 -5.79 -4.05
C LEU A 68 -12.96 -6.79 -3.04
N LYS A 69 -12.44 -7.93 -3.52
CA LYS A 69 -11.77 -8.89 -2.65
C LYS A 69 -10.54 -8.29 -1.98
N LEU A 70 -9.77 -7.51 -2.73
CA LEU A 70 -8.60 -6.83 -2.19
C LEU A 70 -9.00 -5.85 -1.06
N LEU A 71 -10.05 -5.07 -1.29
CA LEU A 71 -10.56 -4.16 -0.27
C LEU A 71 -10.97 -4.91 0.99
N LYS A 72 -11.69 -6.02 0.84
CA LYS A 72 -12.09 -6.85 1.97
C LYS A 72 -10.86 -7.43 2.69
N SER A 73 -9.86 -7.88 1.93
CA SER A 73 -8.62 -8.41 2.50
C SER A 73 -7.88 -7.35 3.31
N TYR A 74 -7.79 -6.13 2.80
CA TYR A 74 -7.15 -5.04 3.52
C TYR A 74 -7.91 -4.67 4.80
N LYS A 75 -9.25 -4.60 4.73
CA LYS A 75 -10.05 -4.34 5.92
C LYS A 75 -9.85 -5.41 7.00
N LYS A 76 -9.84 -6.67 6.59
CA LYS A 76 -9.62 -7.79 7.50
C LYS A 76 -8.22 -7.69 8.13
N LEU A 77 -7.21 -7.46 7.31
CA LEU A 77 -5.83 -7.35 7.77
C LEU A 77 -5.66 -6.21 8.78
N ILE A 78 -6.22 -5.06 8.49
CA ILE A 78 -6.14 -3.91 9.39
C ILE A 78 -6.84 -4.20 10.71
N LYS A 79 -8.00 -4.85 10.68
CA LYS A 79 -8.71 -5.24 11.89
C LYS A 79 -7.93 -6.25 12.73
N GLU A 80 -7.29 -7.21 12.08
CA GLU A 80 -6.52 -8.25 12.77
C GLU A 80 -5.21 -7.71 13.35
N GLU A 81 -4.49 -6.91 12.58
CA GLU A 81 -3.18 -6.41 12.98
C GLU A 81 -3.27 -5.21 13.93
N LYS A 82 -4.35 -4.45 13.87
CA LYS A 82 -4.55 -3.25 14.69
C LYS A 82 -3.34 -2.31 14.65
N PRO A 83 -2.92 -1.88 13.44
CA PRO A 83 -1.74 -1.02 13.35
C PRO A 83 -2.02 0.37 13.88
N ASP A 84 -0.97 1.01 14.36
CA ASP A 84 -1.03 2.43 14.76
C ASP A 84 -0.96 3.34 13.56
N LEU A 85 -0.33 2.88 12.47
CA LEU A 85 -0.18 3.64 11.24
C LEU A 85 -0.10 2.67 10.07
N VAL A 86 -0.69 3.04 8.93
CA VAL A 86 -0.61 2.27 7.70
C VAL A 86 0.12 3.10 6.65
N LEU A 87 1.11 2.51 5.98
CA LEU A 87 1.78 3.11 4.84
C LEU A 87 1.33 2.39 3.58
N THR A 88 0.91 3.13 2.57
CA THR A 88 0.47 2.55 1.30
C THR A 88 1.36 3.05 0.15
N TYR A 89 1.70 2.13 -0.74
CA TYR A 89 2.55 2.42 -1.89
C TYR A 89 1.91 1.87 -3.15
N THR A 90 1.96 2.65 -4.22
CA THR A 90 1.44 2.35 -5.55
C THR A 90 -0.10 2.40 -5.62
N ILE A 91 -0.63 2.22 -6.83
CA ILE A 91 -2.01 2.58 -7.16
C ILE A 91 -3.04 1.84 -6.31
N LYS A 92 -3.09 0.51 -6.38
CA LYS A 92 -4.13 -0.26 -5.68
C LYS A 92 -4.00 -0.19 -4.16
N PRO A 93 -2.81 -0.35 -3.57
CA PRO A 93 -2.69 -0.13 -2.13
C PRO A 93 -3.11 1.27 -1.69
N ASN A 94 -2.77 2.31 -2.46
CA ASN A 94 -3.17 3.67 -2.13
C ASN A 94 -4.69 3.84 -2.15
N ILE A 95 -5.35 3.32 -3.17
CA ILE A 95 -6.80 3.45 -3.32
C ILE A 95 -7.54 2.57 -2.31
N TYR A 96 -7.31 1.27 -2.34
CA TYR A 96 -8.10 0.33 -1.54
C TYR A 96 -7.63 0.28 -0.09
N GLY A 97 -6.32 0.39 0.14
CA GLY A 97 -5.79 0.51 1.50
C GLY A 97 -6.21 1.82 2.14
N GLY A 98 -6.15 2.92 1.41
CA GLY A 98 -6.59 4.23 1.90
C GLY A 98 -8.08 4.23 2.25
N TYR A 99 -8.90 3.66 1.40
CA TYR A 99 -10.34 3.55 1.67
C TYR A 99 -10.60 2.70 2.91
N ALA A 100 -9.92 1.55 3.02
CA ALA A 100 -10.07 0.69 4.19
C ALA A 100 -9.68 1.42 5.48
N CYS A 101 -8.57 2.13 5.48
CA CYS A 101 -8.13 2.92 6.64
C CYS A 101 -9.14 4.02 6.98
N SER A 102 -9.67 4.71 5.96
CA SER A 102 -10.68 5.76 6.17
C SER A 102 -11.93 5.20 6.85
N ARG A 103 -12.39 4.03 6.40
CA ARG A 103 -13.58 3.42 6.96
C ARG A 103 -13.37 2.89 8.38
N LEU A 104 -12.15 2.46 8.70
CA LEU A 104 -11.82 1.90 10.00
C LEU A 104 -11.24 2.92 10.98
N GLY A 105 -11.04 4.16 10.54
CA GLY A 105 -10.52 5.22 11.40
C GLY A 105 -9.06 5.06 11.77
N VAL A 106 -8.26 4.42 10.92
CA VAL A 106 -6.83 4.20 11.17
C VAL A 106 -6.02 5.24 10.40
N PRO A 107 -5.05 5.91 11.05
CA PRO A 107 -4.18 6.86 10.36
C PRO A 107 -3.38 6.17 9.25
N TYR A 108 -3.23 6.84 8.12
CA TYR A 108 -2.45 6.30 7.02
C TYR A 108 -1.74 7.39 6.24
N ILE A 109 -0.61 6.99 5.63
CA ILE A 109 0.20 7.84 4.77
C ILE A 109 0.35 7.12 3.44
N SER A 110 0.03 7.79 2.34
CA SER A 110 0.12 7.22 1.01
C SER A 110 1.24 7.85 0.21
N THR A 111 2.00 7.03 -0.52
CA THR A 111 3.05 7.49 -1.42
C THR A 111 2.65 7.16 -2.86
N ILE A 112 2.54 8.20 -3.67
CA ILE A 112 2.27 8.04 -5.09
C ILE A 112 3.61 7.88 -5.80
N THR A 113 3.91 6.65 -6.20
CA THR A 113 5.22 6.31 -6.79
C THR A 113 5.31 6.57 -8.28
N GLY A 114 4.20 6.96 -8.88
CA GLY A 114 4.12 7.25 -10.30
C GLY A 114 2.79 6.76 -10.82
N LEU A 115 2.22 7.52 -11.74
CA LEU A 115 0.96 7.16 -12.36
C LEU A 115 1.18 6.51 -13.72
N GLY A 116 2.42 6.56 -14.22
CA GLY A 116 2.90 5.80 -15.36
C GLY A 116 1.91 5.78 -16.52
N SER A 117 1.62 4.57 -17.00
CA SER A 117 0.70 4.35 -18.09
C SER A 117 -0.74 4.76 -17.78
N THR A 118 -1.11 4.92 -16.50
CA THR A 118 -2.48 5.29 -16.16
C THR A 118 -2.88 6.64 -16.77
N PHE A 119 -1.99 7.61 -16.73
CA PHE A 119 -2.27 8.91 -17.34
C PHE A 119 -2.15 8.89 -18.86
N GLN A 120 -1.48 7.89 -19.41
CA GLN A 120 -1.40 7.72 -20.86
C GLN A 120 -2.69 7.14 -21.45
N TRP A 121 -3.51 6.52 -20.60
CA TRP A 121 -4.74 5.88 -21.08
C TRP A 121 -5.83 6.87 -21.46
N GLY A 122 -5.83 8.09 -21.05
CA GLY A 122 -6.82 9.09 -21.41
C GLY A 122 -8.28 8.65 -21.17
N GLY A 123 -9.23 9.57 -21.32
CA GLY A 123 -10.66 9.27 -21.30
C GLY A 123 -11.19 8.77 -19.98
N LEU A 124 -12.13 7.80 -20.06
CA LEU A 124 -12.87 7.32 -18.89
C LEU A 124 -12.01 6.60 -17.84
N LYS A 125 -11.00 5.83 -18.28
CA LYS A 125 -10.13 5.12 -17.35
C LYS A 125 -9.36 6.09 -16.46
N LYS A 126 -8.82 7.14 -17.05
CA LYS A 126 -8.10 8.17 -16.29
C LYS A 126 -9.02 8.85 -15.28
N LYS A 127 -10.22 9.22 -15.69
CA LYS A 127 -11.20 9.85 -14.80
C LYS A 127 -11.59 8.94 -13.66
N LEU A 128 -11.78 7.65 -13.96
CA LEU A 128 -12.14 6.66 -12.95
C LEU A 128 -11.02 6.53 -11.90
N ILE A 129 -9.78 6.39 -12.34
CA ILE A 129 -8.63 6.26 -11.43
C ILE A 129 -8.47 7.51 -10.56
N VAL A 130 -8.60 8.70 -11.15
CA VAL A 130 -8.52 9.96 -10.39
C VAL A 130 -9.61 10.02 -9.33
N MET A 131 -10.84 9.64 -9.68
CA MET A 131 -11.94 9.62 -8.72
C MET A 131 -11.68 8.61 -7.59
N MET A 132 -11.18 7.42 -7.93
CA MET A 132 -10.83 6.41 -6.94
C MET A 132 -9.72 6.90 -6.01
N TYR A 133 -8.73 7.59 -6.53
CA TYR A 133 -7.70 8.22 -5.71
C TYR A 133 -8.28 9.26 -4.76
N LYS A 134 -9.19 10.09 -5.24
CA LYS A 134 -9.85 11.08 -4.36
C LYS A 134 -10.54 10.40 -3.20
N ILE A 135 -11.23 9.31 -3.44
CA ILE A 135 -11.92 8.56 -2.39
C ILE A 135 -10.90 7.92 -1.43
N GLY A 136 -9.88 7.26 -1.99
CA GLY A 136 -8.86 6.57 -1.18
C GLY A 136 -8.02 7.51 -0.33
N LEU A 137 -7.74 8.72 -0.82
CA LEU A 137 -6.87 9.66 -0.13
C LEU A 137 -7.63 10.70 0.70
N LYS A 138 -8.95 10.64 0.73
CA LYS A 138 -9.78 11.67 1.36
C LYS A 138 -9.40 11.96 2.82
N LYS A 139 -9.10 10.92 3.58
CA LYS A 139 -8.74 11.06 5.00
C LYS A 139 -7.27 10.77 5.27
N CYS A 140 -6.45 10.80 4.22
CA CYS A 140 -5.03 10.53 4.34
C CYS A 140 -4.35 11.60 5.20
N ASN A 141 -3.52 11.16 6.14
CA ASN A 141 -2.78 12.08 7.00
C ASN A 141 -1.68 12.81 6.25
N CYS A 142 -1.09 12.15 5.26
CA CYS A 142 -0.03 12.74 4.43
C CYS A 142 0.05 11.99 3.11
N VAL A 143 0.29 12.72 2.02
CA VAL A 143 0.52 12.13 0.70
C VAL A 143 1.90 12.55 0.23
N PHE A 144 2.75 11.58 -0.08
CA PHE A 144 4.06 11.83 -0.66
C PHE A 144 4.02 11.55 -2.15
N PHE A 145 4.64 12.42 -2.93
CA PHE A 145 4.83 12.24 -4.37
C PHE A 145 6.29 11.95 -4.64
N GLN A 146 6.57 10.83 -5.27
CA GLN A 146 7.93 10.41 -5.57
C GLN A 146 8.43 10.91 -6.92
N ASN A 147 7.57 11.38 -7.78
CA ASN A 147 7.95 11.72 -9.14
C ASN A 147 8.90 12.91 -9.20
N LYS A 148 9.98 12.70 -9.92
CA LYS A 148 10.82 13.79 -10.38
C LYS A 148 10.44 14.07 -11.83
N PHE A 149 10.19 15.32 -12.12
CA PHE A 149 9.90 15.78 -13.47
C PHE A 149 11.15 16.39 -14.07
#